data_f9b7c687ecfdfa6f27bd3213daa44870
#
_entry.id   f9b7c687ecfdfa6f27bd3213daa44870
#
_cell.length_a   1.000
_cell.length_b   1.000
_cell.length_c   1.000
_cell.angle_alpha   90.00
_cell.angle_beta   90.00
_cell.angle_gamma   90.00
#
_symmetry.space_group_name_H-M   'P 1'
#
loop_
_entity.id
_entity.type
_entity.pdbx_description
1 polymer ?
#
loop_
_entity_poly.entity_id
_entity_poly.type
_entity_poly.pdbx_seq_one_letter_code
_entity_poly.pdbx_strand_id
1 'polypeptide(L)'
;MSKIVVVGANHAGTACVNKILATYGNKNEVVVFDQNSNISFLGCGMALWIGKQISGPEGLFYASKESLEEAGAKVYMNSPVESVDYDKKEVHVLLDGKTKHVESYDKLIFATGSTPILPPIKGAEIVPGNREFKATLENLQFVKLYQNSEEVINKLNANPDIKRVAVVGAGYIGVELAEAFERLGKEVIVVDIVDTCLAGYYDTEFSNLMKKNLEDHGIKLAFGQKVEAIEGNEKVERLITDKETFDVDMVVLAVGFRPNTALGDGKIELFRNGAFLVNKKQETSIKDVYAIGDCATVYDNAVGDTNYIALASNAVRTGLVAALNAGGDGDVVESAGVQGSNGICIYDLKMVSTGLTLEKAKRFGYNAVVTEYTDLQKPEFIEHDNHEVKIKIVYDKESRVILGAQIASKEDISMGIHLFSLAIQEKVTIEKLALTDIFFLPHFNKPYNYITMAALSAKE
;
A
#
# COMPACT_ATOMS: atom_id res chain seq x y z
N MET A 1 36.08 -2.17 2.27
CA MET A 1 34.80 -1.99 2.95
C MET A 1 34.03 -0.97 2.12
N SER A 2 32.90 -1.35 1.56
CA SER A 2 32.07 -0.43 0.76
C SER A 2 31.15 0.34 1.69
N LYS A 3 30.99 1.65 1.46
CA LYS A 3 30.05 2.48 2.20
C LYS A 3 28.72 2.55 1.48
N ILE A 4 27.67 2.07 2.14
CA ILE A 4 26.30 2.05 1.61
C ILE A 4 25.47 3.07 2.40
N VAL A 5 24.95 4.08 1.70
CA VAL A 5 24.01 5.04 2.28
C VAL A 5 22.59 4.67 1.90
N VAL A 6 21.71 4.58 2.90
CA VAL A 6 20.27 4.30 2.74
C VAL A 6 19.47 5.53 3.17
N VAL A 7 18.62 6.03 2.29
CA VAL A 7 17.76 7.20 2.57
C VAL A 7 16.33 6.74 2.77
N GLY A 8 15.90 6.77 4.03
CA GLY A 8 14.59 6.26 4.49
C GLY A 8 14.69 4.88 5.15
N ALA A 9 14.02 4.71 6.28
CA ALA A 9 14.07 3.52 7.12
C ALA A 9 12.68 2.97 7.51
N ASN A 10 11.68 3.13 6.64
CA ASN A 10 10.44 2.41 6.81
C ASN A 10 10.56 1.00 6.16
N HIS A 11 9.51 0.37 5.67
CA HIS A 11 9.48 -1.04 5.24
C HIS A 11 10.65 -1.45 4.35
N ALA A 12 10.86 -0.74 3.23
CA ALA A 12 11.90 -1.09 2.27
C ALA A 12 13.31 -0.87 2.84
N GLY A 13 13.56 0.29 3.46
CA GLY A 13 14.86 0.65 4.02
C GLY A 13 15.26 -0.27 5.17
N THR A 14 14.36 -0.50 6.13
CA THR A 14 14.60 -1.43 7.26
C THR A 14 14.88 -2.85 6.77
N ALA A 15 14.08 -3.37 5.82
CA ALA A 15 14.31 -4.70 5.25
C ALA A 15 15.67 -4.78 4.53
N CYS A 16 16.03 -3.74 3.79
CA CYS A 16 17.30 -3.64 3.08
C CYS A 16 18.49 -3.64 4.05
N VAL A 17 18.48 -2.76 5.05
CA VAL A 17 19.54 -2.62 6.05
C VAL A 17 19.73 -3.94 6.81
N ASN A 18 18.67 -4.50 7.36
CA ASN A 18 18.71 -5.78 8.06
C ASN A 18 19.29 -6.90 7.18
N LYS A 19 18.89 -6.96 5.91
CA LYS A 19 19.39 -7.99 4.98
C LYS A 19 20.89 -7.80 4.67
N ILE A 20 21.35 -6.57 4.45
CA ILE A 20 22.79 -6.28 4.25
C ILE A 20 23.60 -6.75 5.46
N LEU A 21 23.19 -6.34 6.66
CA LEU A 21 23.93 -6.64 7.90
C LEU A 21 23.90 -8.13 8.21
N ALA A 22 22.76 -8.79 8.07
CA ALA A 22 22.60 -10.23 8.30
C ALA A 22 23.42 -11.09 7.31
N THR A 23 23.56 -10.63 6.04
CA THR A 23 24.22 -11.42 5.00
C THR A 23 25.72 -11.14 4.93
N TYR A 24 26.13 -9.89 5.10
CA TYR A 24 27.50 -9.45 4.83
C TYR A 24 28.24 -8.97 6.08
N GLY A 25 27.53 -8.78 7.21
CA GLY A 25 28.12 -8.32 8.46
C GLY A 25 28.94 -7.04 8.28
N ASN A 26 30.13 -7.02 8.85
CA ASN A 26 31.04 -5.86 8.83
C ASN A 26 31.80 -5.66 7.50
N LYS A 27 31.40 -6.35 6.41
CA LYS A 27 32.03 -6.12 5.09
C LYS A 27 31.67 -4.75 4.50
N ASN A 28 30.55 -4.19 4.92
CA ASN A 28 30.05 -2.86 4.51
C ASN A 28 29.92 -1.92 5.70
N GLU A 29 30.15 -0.65 5.48
CA GLU A 29 29.71 0.43 6.36
C GLU A 29 28.31 0.86 5.92
N VAL A 30 27.30 0.66 6.76
CA VAL A 30 25.91 1.03 6.44
C VAL A 30 25.52 2.26 7.22
N VAL A 31 25.16 3.33 6.50
CA VAL A 31 24.70 4.61 7.07
C VAL A 31 23.27 4.88 6.64
N VAL A 32 22.40 5.16 7.59
CA VAL A 32 20.95 5.34 7.37
C VAL A 32 20.56 6.75 7.78
N PHE A 33 19.87 7.46 6.89
CA PHE A 33 19.25 8.76 7.17
C PHE A 33 17.75 8.65 7.05
N ASP A 34 17.01 9.04 8.09
CA ASP A 34 15.57 9.19 8.01
C ASP A 34 15.13 10.58 8.49
N GLN A 35 14.19 11.17 7.78
CA GLN A 35 13.65 12.48 8.13
C GLN A 35 12.67 12.45 9.30
N ASN A 36 12.12 11.26 9.63
CA ASN A 36 11.15 11.07 10.71
C ASN A 36 11.85 10.75 12.04
N SER A 37 11.09 10.81 13.11
CA SER A 37 11.54 10.42 14.47
C SER A 37 11.41 8.92 14.75
N ASN A 38 10.79 8.15 13.84
CA ASN A 38 10.53 6.72 13.96
C ASN A 38 10.84 5.98 12.65
N ILE A 39 11.12 4.68 12.76
CA ILE A 39 11.31 3.76 11.63
C ILE A 39 10.33 2.59 11.72
N SER A 40 10.25 1.79 10.66
CA SER A 40 9.49 0.54 10.62
C SER A 40 7.98 0.64 10.88
N PHE A 41 7.39 1.84 10.81
CA PHE A 41 5.98 2.05 11.11
C PHE A 41 5.06 1.28 10.13
N LEU A 42 4.20 0.40 10.69
CA LEU A 42 3.17 -0.33 9.97
C LEU A 42 1.97 0.57 9.67
N GLY A 43 2.07 1.36 8.61
CA GLY A 43 1.02 2.30 8.20
C GLY A 43 -0.34 1.64 7.93
N CYS A 44 -0.37 0.36 7.54
CA CYS A 44 -1.62 -0.42 7.40
C CYS A 44 -2.34 -0.68 8.74
N GLY A 45 -1.69 -0.47 9.88
CA GLY A 45 -2.31 -0.55 11.20
C GLY A 45 -2.90 0.77 11.73
N MET A 46 -2.76 1.87 10.99
CA MET A 46 -3.24 3.20 11.43
C MET A 46 -4.73 3.21 11.74
N ALA A 47 -5.55 2.66 10.84
CA ALA A 47 -6.99 2.61 11.02
C ALA A 47 -7.39 1.74 12.23
N LEU A 48 -6.68 0.64 12.47
CA LEU A 48 -6.90 -0.21 13.66
C LEU A 48 -6.60 0.56 14.94
N TRP A 49 -5.55 1.39 14.96
CA TRP A 49 -5.21 2.21 16.11
C TRP A 49 -6.19 3.36 16.32
N ILE A 50 -6.53 4.11 15.25
CA ILE A 50 -7.53 5.19 15.31
C ILE A 50 -8.88 4.65 15.77
N GLY A 51 -9.33 3.52 15.23
CA GLY A 51 -10.60 2.85 15.57
C GLY A 51 -10.59 2.07 16.89
N LYS A 52 -9.50 2.15 17.67
CA LYS A 52 -9.32 1.46 18.96
C LYS A 52 -9.49 -0.07 18.88
N GLN A 53 -9.18 -0.66 17.73
CA GLN A 53 -9.14 -2.12 17.55
C GLN A 53 -7.85 -2.73 18.12
N ILE A 54 -6.82 -1.90 18.34
CA ILE A 54 -5.60 -2.20 19.09
C ILE A 54 -5.43 -1.19 20.20
N SER A 55 -4.78 -1.59 21.31
CA SER A 55 -4.69 -0.80 22.53
C SER A 55 -3.73 0.39 22.44
N GLY A 56 -2.72 0.29 21.57
CA GLY A 56 -1.70 1.33 21.41
C GLY A 56 -0.86 1.12 20.15
N PRO A 57 0.06 2.04 19.86
CA PRO A 57 0.88 2.00 18.65
C PRO A 57 2.11 1.08 18.74
N GLU A 58 2.45 0.54 19.92
CA GLU A 58 3.72 -0.15 20.18
C GLU A 58 3.93 -1.34 19.22
N GLY A 59 2.86 -2.10 18.96
CA GLY A 59 2.86 -3.22 18.02
C GLY A 59 2.97 -2.82 16.53
N LEU A 60 2.87 -1.54 16.23
CA LEU A 60 3.00 -1.02 14.86
C LEU A 60 4.47 -0.74 14.46
N PHE A 61 5.42 -1.02 15.33
CA PHE A 61 6.85 -0.90 15.05
C PHE A 61 7.53 -2.26 15.21
N TYR A 62 8.20 -2.72 14.18
CA TYR A 62 8.88 -4.03 14.18
C TYR A 62 10.41 -3.92 14.20
N ALA A 63 10.95 -2.70 14.15
CA ALA A 63 12.36 -2.38 14.32
C ALA A 63 12.52 -1.00 14.96
N SER A 64 13.65 -0.75 15.60
CA SER A 64 14.02 0.53 16.18
C SER A 64 15.40 1.01 15.68
N LYS A 65 15.73 2.28 15.91
CA LYS A 65 17.06 2.81 15.67
C LYS A 65 18.12 1.94 16.37
N GLU A 66 17.88 1.65 17.65
CA GLU A 66 18.79 0.90 18.50
C GLU A 66 19.03 -0.52 17.95
N SER A 67 17.98 -1.20 17.47
CA SER A 67 18.11 -2.54 16.89
C SER A 67 18.96 -2.56 15.61
N LEU A 68 18.88 -1.52 14.78
CA LEU A 68 19.73 -1.39 13.60
C LEU A 68 21.17 -1.02 13.96
N GLU A 69 21.38 -0.20 14.99
CA GLU A 69 22.72 0.16 15.48
C GLU A 69 23.42 -1.02 16.14
N GLU A 70 22.70 -1.82 16.93
CA GLU A 70 23.19 -3.08 17.50
C GLU A 70 23.58 -4.10 16.42
N ALA A 71 22.85 -4.10 15.30
CA ALA A 71 23.20 -4.91 14.13
C ALA A 71 24.40 -4.38 13.33
N GLY A 72 24.87 -3.14 13.59
CA GLY A 72 26.07 -2.54 13.01
C GLY A 72 25.84 -1.39 12.03
N ALA A 73 24.63 -0.86 11.88
CA ALA A 73 24.38 0.35 11.10
C ALA A 73 24.71 1.62 11.91
N LYS A 74 24.94 2.73 11.20
CA LYS A 74 24.90 4.09 11.77
C LYS A 74 23.56 4.71 11.38
N VAL A 75 22.70 5.08 12.34
CA VAL A 75 21.35 5.56 12.07
C VAL A 75 21.14 6.98 12.57
N TYR A 76 20.77 7.87 11.66
CA TYR A 76 20.48 9.27 11.93
C TYR A 76 18.99 9.54 11.68
N MET A 77 18.23 9.73 12.76
CA MET A 77 16.82 10.12 12.74
C MET A 77 16.67 11.64 12.68
N ASN A 78 15.49 12.13 12.31
CA ASN A 78 15.21 13.56 12.10
C ASN A 78 16.23 14.24 11.17
N SER A 79 16.82 13.48 10.27
CA SER A 79 17.97 13.88 9.46
C SER A 79 17.64 13.79 7.97
N PRO A 80 16.86 14.75 7.44
CA PRO A 80 16.51 14.76 6.04
C PRO A 80 17.72 14.94 5.14
N VAL A 81 17.82 14.12 4.10
CA VAL A 81 18.71 14.36 2.97
C VAL A 81 18.08 15.45 2.10
N GLU A 82 18.82 16.53 1.86
CA GLU A 82 18.33 17.70 1.12
C GLU A 82 18.70 17.63 -0.37
N SER A 83 19.86 17.05 -0.70
CA SER A 83 20.30 16.88 -2.09
C SER A 83 21.37 15.79 -2.21
N VAL A 84 21.64 15.37 -3.45
CA VAL A 84 22.67 14.41 -3.80
C VAL A 84 23.58 14.98 -4.88
N ASP A 85 24.90 14.98 -4.63
CA ASP A 85 25.93 15.21 -5.64
C ASP A 85 26.36 13.85 -6.21
N TYR A 86 25.78 13.48 -7.36
CA TYR A 86 26.03 12.19 -7.99
C TYR A 86 27.45 12.06 -8.57
N ASP A 87 28.07 13.18 -8.94
CA ASP A 87 29.43 13.20 -9.52
C ASP A 87 30.50 12.95 -8.45
N LYS A 88 30.28 13.53 -7.26
CA LYS A 88 31.17 13.32 -6.10
C LYS A 88 30.78 12.12 -5.25
N LYS A 89 29.59 11.52 -5.51
CA LYS A 89 29.00 10.48 -4.66
C LYS A 89 28.84 10.94 -3.20
N GLU A 90 28.17 12.07 -3.00
CA GLU A 90 27.91 12.67 -1.70
C GLU A 90 26.43 12.94 -1.49
N VAL A 91 25.91 12.69 -0.29
CA VAL A 91 24.59 13.14 0.15
C VAL A 91 24.75 14.31 1.12
N HIS A 92 23.94 15.36 0.91
CA HIS A 92 23.89 16.53 1.78
C HIS A 92 22.71 16.38 2.73
N VAL A 93 23.00 16.36 4.02
CA VAL A 93 22.04 16.02 5.07
C VAL A 93 21.94 17.16 6.07
N LEU A 94 20.77 17.36 6.64
CA LEU A 94 20.54 18.25 7.75
C LEU A 94 20.36 17.41 9.03
N LEU A 95 21.45 17.09 9.74
CA LEU A 95 21.41 16.29 10.97
C LEU A 95 20.53 16.97 12.03
N ASP A 96 19.63 16.21 12.66
CA ASP A 96 18.64 16.68 13.62
C ASP A 96 17.82 17.88 13.12
N GLY A 97 17.67 18.01 11.80
CA GLY A 97 17.01 19.14 11.17
C GLY A 97 17.75 20.48 11.30
N LYS A 98 19.02 20.49 11.70
CA LYS A 98 19.76 21.73 12.04
C LYS A 98 21.18 21.78 11.51
N THR A 99 21.96 20.72 11.64
CA THR A 99 23.41 20.74 11.34
C THR A 99 23.67 20.19 9.95
N LYS A 100 24.26 21.02 9.07
CA LYS A 100 24.68 20.57 7.74
C LYS A 100 25.79 19.54 7.85
N HIS A 101 25.62 18.43 7.16
CA HIS A 101 26.55 17.32 7.07
C HIS A 101 26.65 16.81 5.64
N VAL A 102 27.82 16.36 5.25
CA VAL A 102 28.03 15.70 3.95
C VAL A 102 28.55 14.29 4.22
N GLU A 103 27.86 13.29 3.67
CA GLU A 103 28.25 11.90 3.77
C GLU A 103 28.57 11.34 2.38
N SER A 104 29.75 10.75 2.22
CA SER A 104 30.15 10.08 0.98
C SER A 104 29.56 8.67 0.90
N TYR A 105 29.36 8.15 -0.31
CA TYR A 105 28.92 6.78 -0.52
C TYR A 105 29.65 6.09 -1.67
N ASP A 106 29.80 4.77 -1.57
CA ASP A 106 30.13 3.92 -2.72
C ASP A 106 28.85 3.49 -3.43
N LYS A 107 27.80 3.18 -2.65
CA LYS A 107 26.46 2.82 -3.15
C LYS A 107 25.38 3.58 -2.39
N LEU A 108 24.35 4.02 -3.11
CA LEU A 108 23.23 4.80 -2.57
C LEU A 108 21.91 4.04 -2.81
N ILE A 109 21.06 3.97 -1.79
CA ILE A 109 19.75 3.31 -1.87
C ILE A 109 18.66 4.30 -1.45
N PHE A 110 17.79 4.65 -2.38
CA PHE A 110 16.59 5.42 -2.09
C PHE A 110 15.46 4.52 -1.60
N ALA A 111 15.03 4.72 -0.37
CA ALA A 111 13.86 4.13 0.26
C ALA A 111 12.90 5.24 0.73
N THR A 112 12.81 6.31 -0.06
CA THR A 112 12.14 7.58 0.29
C THR A 112 10.61 7.50 0.28
N GLY A 113 10.05 6.37 -0.15
CA GLY A 113 8.64 6.07 -0.07
C GLY A 113 7.76 6.97 -0.95
N SER A 114 6.63 7.37 -0.41
CA SER A 114 5.62 8.19 -1.10
C SER A 114 5.07 9.27 -0.18
N THR A 115 4.53 10.32 -0.78
CA THR A 115 3.90 11.47 -0.09
C THR A 115 2.42 11.56 -0.45
N PRO A 116 1.55 12.04 0.44
CA PRO A 116 0.16 12.31 0.11
C PRO A 116 0.03 13.23 -1.12
N ILE A 117 -0.95 12.94 -1.95
CA ILE A 117 -1.36 13.88 -3.00
C ILE A 117 -2.07 15.04 -2.33
N LEU A 118 -1.63 16.26 -2.65
CA LEU A 118 -2.34 17.48 -2.29
C LEU A 118 -3.30 17.81 -3.44
N PRO A 119 -4.61 17.54 -3.28
CA PRO A 119 -5.57 17.82 -4.35
C PRO A 119 -5.78 19.32 -4.49
N PRO A 120 -6.09 19.83 -5.69
CA PRO A 120 -6.39 21.23 -5.91
C PRO A 120 -7.81 21.58 -5.41
N ILE A 121 -8.04 21.35 -4.13
CA ILE A 121 -9.30 21.64 -3.42
C ILE A 121 -9.08 22.92 -2.62
N LYS A 122 -9.98 23.90 -2.76
CA LYS A 122 -9.94 25.12 -1.97
C LYS A 122 -10.05 24.78 -0.48
N GLY A 123 -9.15 25.30 0.35
CA GLY A 123 -9.08 25.01 1.78
C GLY A 123 -8.30 23.75 2.15
N ALA A 124 -7.69 23.06 1.16
CA ALA A 124 -6.86 21.88 1.40
C ALA A 124 -5.35 22.21 1.43
N GLU A 125 -5.00 23.43 1.82
CA GLU A 125 -3.60 23.85 1.89
C GLU A 125 -2.91 23.28 3.14
N ILE A 126 -1.61 22.99 3.00
CA ILE A 126 -0.74 22.58 4.11
C ILE A 126 0.14 23.76 4.56
N VAL A 127 0.58 23.70 5.80
CA VAL A 127 1.57 24.66 6.34
C VAL A 127 2.86 24.54 5.54
N PRO A 128 3.35 25.63 4.93
CA PRO A 128 4.55 25.59 4.10
C PRO A 128 5.76 25.01 4.86
N GLY A 129 6.46 24.08 4.23
CA GLY A 129 7.64 23.43 4.81
C GLY A 129 7.36 22.41 5.90
N ASN A 130 6.11 22.15 6.26
CA ASN A 130 5.77 21.11 7.21
C ASN A 130 5.88 19.73 6.55
N ARG A 131 6.75 18.86 7.08
CA ARG A 131 7.03 17.52 6.58
C ARG A 131 6.02 16.46 7.01
N GLU A 132 5.18 16.78 7.99
CA GLU A 132 4.12 15.92 8.50
C GLU A 132 2.76 16.20 7.82
N PHE A 133 2.75 17.02 6.77
CA PHE A 133 1.55 17.40 6.01
C PHE A 133 0.46 18.06 6.85
N LYS A 134 0.83 18.85 7.86
CA LYS A 134 -0.12 19.59 8.69
C LYS A 134 -0.92 20.56 7.85
N ALA A 135 -2.25 20.45 7.88
CA ALA A 135 -3.14 21.38 7.19
C ALA A 135 -3.16 22.76 7.86
N THR A 136 -3.48 23.81 7.08
CA THR A 136 -3.67 25.17 7.61
C THR A 136 -4.99 25.31 8.34
N LEU A 137 -6.04 24.58 7.91
CA LEU A 137 -7.35 24.55 8.54
C LEU A 137 -7.38 23.45 9.61
N GLU A 138 -7.78 23.78 10.84
CA GLU A 138 -7.88 22.81 11.93
C GLU A 138 -8.91 21.73 11.58
N ASN A 139 -8.68 20.48 12.01
CA ASN A 139 -9.49 19.29 11.73
C ASN A 139 -9.53 18.86 10.24
N LEU A 140 -8.70 19.44 9.39
CA LEU A 140 -8.35 18.85 8.11
C LEU A 140 -7.12 17.99 8.30
N GLN A 141 -7.18 16.71 7.90
CA GLN A 141 -6.15 15.71 8.17
C GLN A 141 -5.67 15.00 6.91
N PHE A 142 -4.37 14.74 6.87
CA PHE A 142 -3.75 13.75 6.00
C PHE A 142 -3.28 12.59 6.87
N VAL A 143 -3.51 11.35 6.48
CA VAL A 143 -3.14 10.19 7.28
C VAL A 143 -2.14 9.33 6.50
N LYS A 144 -0.87 9.44 6.85
CA LYS A 144 0.24 8.69 6.24
C LYS A 144 1.30 8.27 7.27
N LEU A 145 1.68 9.19 8.15
CA LEU A 145 2.74 9.01 9.14
C LEU A 145 2.14 8.62 10.50
N TYR A 146 2.99 8.05 11.37
CA TYR A 146 2.64 7.81 12.77
C TYR A 146 2.07 9.07 13.43
N GLN A 147 2.77 10.21 13.26
CA GLN A 147 2.40 11.50 13.84
C GLN A 147 1.01 11.98 13.39
N ASN A 148 0.63 11.70 12.14
CA ASN A 148 -0.70 12.05 11.65
C ASN A 148 -1.80 11.25 12.38
N SER A 149 -1.58 9.96 12.59
CA SER A 149 -2.54 9.10 13.31
C SER A 149 -2.66 9.50 14.77
N GLU A 150 -1.54 9.79 15.41
CA GLU A 150 -1.49 10.30 16.79
C GLU A 150 -2.23 11.64 16.92
N GLU A 151 -2.04 12.55 15.97
CA GLU A 151 -2.76 13.83 15.94
C GLU A 151 -4.28 13.64 15.83
N VAL A 152 -4.75 12.75 14.93
CA VAL A 152 -6.17 12.42 14.79
C VAL A 152 -6.73 11.88 16.11
N ILE A 153 -6.05 10.92 16.72
CA ILE A 153 -6.48 10.30 17.99
C ILE A 153 -6.55 11.37 19.10
N ASN A 154 -5.53 12.20 19.23
CA ASN A 154 -5.48 13.27 20.24
C ASN A 154 -6.62 14.28 20.05
N LYS A 155 -6.92 14.68 18.82
CA LYS A 155 -8.03 15.58 18.51
C LYS A 155 -9.38 14.96 18.87
N LEU A 156 -9.61 13.69 18.50
CA LEU A 156 -10.86 12.99 18.82
C LEU A 156 -11.06 12.79 20.32
N ASN A 157 -9.97 12.56 21.06
CA ASN A 157 -10.03 12.41 22.54
C ASN A 157 -10.23 13.75 23.25
N ALA A 158 -9.60 14.83 22.75
CA ALA A 158 -9.68 16.16 23.37
C ALA A 158 -10.98 16.90 23.03
N ASN A 159 -11.63 16.57 21.92
CA ASN A 159 -12.82 17.28 21.45
C ASN A 159 -13.99 16.32 21.15
N PRO A 160 -14.89 16.08 22.12
CA PRO A 160 -16.06 15.24 21.95
C PRO A 160 -17.10 15.80 20.95
N ASP A 161 -16.99 17.08 20.57
CA ASP A 161 -17.89 17.73 19.62
C ASP A 161 -17.56 17.37 18.16
N ILE A 162 -16.42 16.71 17.89
CA ILE A 162 -16.17 16.10 16.59
C ILE A 162 -17.08 14.88 16.46
N LYS A 163 -18.20 15.03 15.77
CA LYS A 163 -19.22 13.98 15.58
C LYS A 163 -19.31 13.53 14.11
N ARG A 164 -19.20 14.46 13.17
CA ARG A 164 -19.37 14.22 11.72
C ARG A 164 -18.00 14.25 11.06
N VAL A 165 -17.62 13.12 10.48
CA VAL A 165 -16.33 12.96 9.81
C VAL A 165 -16.53 12.65 8.33
N ALA A 166 -15.93 13.45 7.46
CA ALA A 166 -15.87 13.16 6.04
C ALA A 166 -14.52 12.55 5.69
N VAL A 167 -14.54 11.43 4.98
CA VAL A 167 -13.36 10.80 4.37
C VAL A 167 -13.43 11.03 2.87
N VAL A 168 -12.44 11.71 2.32
CA VAL A 168 -12.34 11.98 0.88
C VAL A 168 -11.38 10.98 0.25
N GLY A 169 -11.92 10.15 -0.65
CA GLY A 169 -11.23 9.02 -1.26
C GLY A 169 -11.72 7.69 -0.71
N ALA A 170 -12.19 6.81 -1.58
CA ALA A 170 -12.74 5.49 -1.26
C ALA A 170 -11.79 4.34 -1.67
N GLY A 171 -10.49 4.58 -1.63
CA GLY A 171 -9.45 3.55 -1.70
C GLY A 171 -9.31 2.77 -0.40
N TYR A 172 -8.29 1.91 -0.27
CA TYR A 172 -8.02 1.11 0.93
C TYR A 172 -8.04 1.94 2.21
N ILE A 173 -7.18 2.96 2.28
CA ILE A 173 -7.04 3.81 3.47
C ILE A 173 -8.35 4.51 3.82
N GLY A 174 -9.06 5.03 2.80
CA GLY A 174 -10.32 5.74 3.06
C GLY A 174 -11.41 4.82 3.61
N VAL A 175 -11.53 3.62 3.08
CA VAL A 175 -12.52 2.61 3.55
C VAL A 175 -12.18 2.13 4.96
N GLU A 176 -10.90 1.85 5.25
CA GLU A 176 -10.42 1.46 6.59
C GLU A 176 -10.62 2.58 7.62
N LEU A 177 -10.37 3.84 7.25
CA LEU A 177 -10.62 4.98 8.13
C LEU A 177 -12.10 5.23 8.36
N ALA A 178 -12.95 5.00 7.34
CA ALA A 178 -14.39 5.12 7.50
C ALA A 178 -14.93 4.13 8.54
N GLU A 179 -14.50 2.86 8.49
CA GLU A 179 -14.79 1.87 9.54
C GLU A 179 -14.27 2.33 10.90
N ALA A 180 -13.02 2.81 10.96
CA ALA A 180 -12.40 3.26 12.21
C ALA A 180 -13.19 4.37 12.90
N PHE A 181 -13.66 5.37 12.15
CA PHE A 181 -14.46 6.46 12.71
C PHE A 181 -15.88 6.02 13.08
N GLU A 182 -16.51 5.15 12.29
CA GLU A 182 -17.84 4.61 12.62
C GLU A 182 -17.76 3.81 13.94
N ARG A 183 -16.76 2.95 14.13
CA ARG A 183 -16.51 2.21 15.38
C ARG A 183 -16.34 3.12 16.60
N LEU A 184 -15.91 4.37 16.41
CA LEU A 184 -15.86 5.41 17.44
C LEU A 184 -17.21 6.13 17.63
N GLY A 185 -18.28 5.68 16.98
CA GLY A 185 -19.62 6.27 17.05
C GLY A 185 -19.73 7.62 16.33
N LYS A 186 -18.89 7.88 15.32
CA LYS A 186 -18.99 9.08 14.47
C LYS A 186 -19.97 8.86 13.35
N GLU A 187 -20.64 9.93 12.94
CA GLU A 187 -21.39 9.97 11.67
C GLU A 187 -20.39 10.11 10.55
N VAL A 188 -20.27 9.09 9.70
CA VAL A 188 -19.24 9.04 8.65
C VAL A 188 -19.84 9.18 7.28
N ILE A 189 -19.20 10.03 6.47
CA ILE A 189 -19.47 10.12 5.03
C ILE A 189 -18.18 9.85 4.25
N VAL A 190 -18.26 8.97 3.25
CA VAL A 190 -17.16 8.74 2.30
C VAL A 190 -17.51 9.39 0.97
N VAL A 191 -16.63 10.26 0.50
CA VAL A 191 -16.81 11.00 -0.76
C VAL A 191 -15.72 10.58 -1.73
N ASP A 192 -16.09 10.23 -2.96
CA ASP A 192 -15.11 9.95 -4.03
C ASP A 192 -15.64 10.46 -5.39
N ILE A 193 -14.71 10.91 -6.24
CA ILE A 193 -15.01 11.32 -7.62
C ILE A 193 -15.40 10.10 -8.49
N VAL A 194 -14.91 8.92 -8.14
CA VAL A 194 -15.31 7.66 -8.77
C VAL A 194 -16.64 7.20 -8.16
N ASP A 195 -17.48 6.54 -8.94
CA ASP A 195 -18.82 6.11 -8.53
C ASP A 195 -18.84 4.82 -7.67
N THR A 196 -17.66 4.38 -7.22
CA THR A 196 -17.50 3.15 -6.43
C THR A 196 -16.29 3.24 -5.49
N CYS A 197 -16.20 2.30 -4.53
CA CYS A 197 -15.02 2.13 -3.69
C CYS A 197 -14.08 1.05 -4.26
N LEU A 198 -12.81 1.10 -3.85
CA LEU A 198 -11.77 0.11 -4.19
C LEU A 198 -11.57 -0.15 -5.69
N ALA A 199 -12.00 0.79 -6.55
CA ALA A 199 -12.00 0.67 -8.02
C ALA A 199 -10.64 0.30 -8.64
N GLY A 200 -9.53 0.59 -7.94
CA GLY A 200 -8.19 0.23 -8.41
C GLY A 200 -7.81 -1.23 -8.20
N TYR A 201 -8.57 -2.00 -7.42
CA TYR A 201 -8.20 -3.33 -6.92
C TYR A 201 -9.21 -4.41 -7.23
N TYR A 202 -10.49 -4.06 -7.38
CA TYR A 202 -11.60 -4.99 -7.57
C TYR A 202 -12.48 -4.57 -8.74
N ASP A 203 -13.09 -5.55 -9.39
CA ASP A 203 -14.17 -5.33 -10.36
C ASP A 203 -15.48 -4.94 -9.62
N THR A 204 -16.42 -4.37 -10.37
CA THR A 204 -17.63 -3.71 -9.85
C THR A 204 -18.45 -4.60 -8.91
N GLU A 205 -18.60 -5.89 -9.20
CA GLU A 205 -19.39 -6.83 -8.39
C GLU A 205 -18.80 -7.09 -7.00
N PHE A 206 -17.46 -6.96 -6.84
CA PHE A 206 -16.79 -7.01 -5.54
C PHE A 206 -16.84 -5.66 -4.82
N SER A 207 -16.62 -4.57 -5.55
CA SER A 207 -16.78 -3.22 -4.99
C SER A 207 -18.20 -3.00 -4.46
N ASN A 208 -19.23 -3.56 -5.12
CA ASN A 208 -20.61 -3.49 -4.65
C ASN A 208 -20.85 -4.26 -3.33
N LEU A 209 -20.12 -5.36 -3.09
CA LEU A 209 -20.18 -6.02 -1.78
C LEU A 209 -19.66 -5.10 -0.68
N MET A 210 -18.55 -4.40 -0.93
CA MET A 210 -17.99 -3.45 0.03
C MET A 210 -18.90 -2.22 0.22
N LYS A 211 -19.47 -1.67 -0.86
CA LYS A 211 -20.46 -0.59 -0.76
C LYS A 211 -21.61 -0.97 0.17
N LYS A 212 -22.22 -2.13 -0.10
CA LYS A 212 -23.31 -2.63 0.73
C LYS A 212 -22.87 -2.84 2.19
N ASN A 213 -21.68 -3.38 2.42
CA ASN A 213 -21.14 -3.60 3.76
C ASN A 213 -20.99 -2.28 4.53
N LEU A 214 -20.49 -1.22 3.88
CA LEU A 214 -20.37 0.11 4.49
C LEU A 214 -21.74 0.73 4.79
N GLU A 215 -22.70 0.65 3.86
CA GLU A 215 -24.08 1.15 4.03
C GLU A 215 -24.82 0.41 5.14
N ASP A 216 -24.68 -0.91 5.22
CA ASP A 216 -25.30 -1.75 6.27
C ASP A 216 -24.81 -1.36 7.69
N HIS A 217 -23.62 -0.73 7.80
CA HIS A 217 -23.07 -0.18 9.05
C HIS A 217 -23.31 1.32 9.22
N GLY A 218 -24.18 1.92 8.40
CA GLY A 218 -24.61 3.32 8.55
C GLY A 218 -23.64 4.35 7.99
N ILE A 219 -22.60 3.96 7.25
CA ILE A 219 -21.69 4.89 6.57
C ILE A 219 -22.39 5.46 5.33
N LYS A 220 -22.48 6.78 5.26
CA LYS A 220 -23.02 7.48 4.08
C LYS A 220 -22.00 7.48 2.95
N LEU A 221 -22.43 7.10 1.74
CA LEU A 221 -21.58 7.09 0.55
C LEU A 221 -22.00 8.18 -0.43
N ALA A 222 -21.12 9.10 -0.76
CA ALA A 222 -21.28 10.19 -1.73
C ALA A 222 -20.30 9.98 -2.90
N PHE A 223 -20.52 8.91 -3.67
CA PHE A 223 -19.70 8.54 -4.80
C PHE A 223 -20.10 9.27 -6.09
N GLY A 224 -19.17 9.37 -7.05
CA GLY A 224 -19.35 10.14 -8.27
C GLY A 224 -19.50 11.65 -8.00
N GLN A 225 -18.90 12.14 -6.92
CA GLN A 225 -18.93 13.55 -6.52
C GLN A 225 -17.52 14.11 -6.39
N LYS A 226 -17.28 15.23 -7.05
CA LYS A 226 -16.00 15.94 -6.98
C LYS A 226 -16.01 16.92 -5.82
N VAL A 227 -15.08 16.79 -4.88
CA VAL A 227 -14.88 17.80 -3.84
C VAL A 227 -14.27 19.05 -4.45
N GLU A 228 -14.89 20.21 -4.23
CA GLU A 228 -14.46 21.50 -4.74
C GLU A 228 -13.86 22.39 -3.66
N ALA A 229 -14.41 22.33 -2.43
CA ALA A 229 -13.90 23.12 -1.32
C ALA A 229 -14.09 22.44 0.04
N ILE A 230 -13.21 22.78 0.96
CA ILE A 230 -13.32 22.53 2.40
C ILE A 230 -13.34 23.91 3.05
N GLU A 231 -14.43 24.23 3.72
CA GLU A 231 -14.65 25.56 4.29
C GLU A 231 -14.75 25.52 5.81
N GLY A 232 -14.38 26.63 6.40
CA GLY A 232 -14.44 26.92 7.81
C GLY A 232 -13.68 28.21 8.12
N ASN A 233 -13.78 28.71 9.33
CA ASN A 233 -13.08 29.92 9.73
C ASN A 233 -11.67 29.59 10.27
N GLU A 234 -11.59 28.91 11.43
CA GLU A 234 -10.33 28.42 11.99
C GLU A 234 -10.23 26.89 11.84
N LYS A 235 -11.37 26.22 11.87
CA LYS A 235 -11.52 24.77 11.76
C LYS A 235 -12.48 24.41 10.65
N VAL A 236 -12.44 23.14 10.22
CA VAL A 236 -13.38 22.58 9.25
C VAL A 236 -14.83 22.73 9.75
N GLU A 237 -15.73 23.19 8.88
CA GLU A 237 -17.16 23.29 9.14
C GLU A 237 -17.98 22.64 8.03
N ARG A 238 -17.51 22.68 6.78
CA ARG A 238 -18.25 22.18 5.61
C ARG A 238 -17.33 21.55 4.58
N LEU A 239 -17.83 20.48 3.95
CA LEU A 239 -17.28 19.88 2.74
C LEU A 239 -18.24 20.16 1.57
N ILE A 240 -17.75 20.79 0.51
CA ILE A 240 -18.53 21.17 -0.66
C ILE A 240 -18.10 20.30 -1.85
N THR A 241 -19.07 19.66 -2.47
CA THR A 241 -18.88 18.93 -3.72
C THR A 241 -19.59 19.63 -4.87
N ASP A 242 -19.42 19.13 -6.08
CA ASP A 242 -20.15 19.60 -7.27
C ASP A 242 -21.67 19.27 -7.23
N LYS A 243 -22.15 18.53 -6.22
CA LYS A 243 -23.55 18.12 -6.09
C LYS A 243 -24.20 18.53 -4.78
N GLU A 244 -23.46 18.47 -3.67
CA GLU A 244 -24.02 18.63 -2.31
C GLU A 244 -23.01 19.38 -1.42
N THR A 245 -23.53 19.90 -0.31
CA THR A 245 -22.73 20.45 0.80
C THR A 245 -23.02 19.64 2.06
N PHE A 246 -21.96 19.25 2.76
CA PHE A 246 -22.03 18.47 4.00
C PHE A 246 -21.48 19.30 5.16
N ASP A 247 -22.26 19.44 6.22
CA ASP A 247 -21.75 19.96 7.49
C ASP A 247 -20.90 18.87 8.15
N VAL A 248 -19.65 19.19 8.44
CA VAL A 248 -18.67 18.23 8.99
C VAL A 248 -17.80 18.91 10.04
N ASP A 249 -17.31 18.11 11.00
CA ASP A 249 -16.47 18.59 12.10
C ASP A 249 -14.99 18.21 11.86
N MET A 250 -14.74 17.23 10.98
CA MET A 250 -13.41 16.81 10.55
C MET A 250 -13.47 16.30 9.10
N VAL A 251 -12.42 16.58 8.34
CA VAL A 251 -12.21 16.01 7.00
C VAL A 251 -10.86 15.28 6.97
N VAL A 252 -10.84 14.06 6.45
CA VAL A 252 -9.61 13.29 6.20
C VAL A 252 -9.44 13.08 4.70
N LEU A 253 -8.30 13.52 4.16
CA LEU A 253 -7.97 13.35 2.75
C LEU A 253 -7.17 12.05 2.54
N ALA A 254 -7.80 11.09 1.86
CA ALA A 254 -7.26 9.78 1.51
C ALA A 254 -7.22 9.56 -0.02
N VAL A 255 -6.88 10.61 -0.78
CA VAL A 255 -6.93 10.66 -2.25
C VAL A 255 -5.71 10.07 -2.95
N GLY A 256 -4.90 9.30 -2.22
CA GLY A 256 -3.74 8.58 -2.73
C GLY A 256 -2.41 9.26 -2.48
N PHE A 257 -1.36 8.65 -3.05
CA PHE A 257 0.03 9.01 -2.83
C PHE A 257 0.78 9.15 -4.15
N ARG A 258 1.84 9.96 -4.14
CA ARG A 258 2.81 10.05 -5.23
C ARG A 258 4.20 9.61 -4.75
N PRO A 259 5.02 8.99 -5.62
CA PRO A 259 6.38 8.64 -5.29
C PRO A 259 7.20 9.86 -4.81
N ASN A 260 8.03 9.67 -3.80
CA ASN A 260 8.91 10.72 -3.31
C ASN A 260 10.28 10.62 -3.99
N THR A 261 10.47 11.30 -5.10
CA THR A 261 11.64 11.20 -5.99
C THR A 261 12.39 12.52 -6.19
N ALA A 262 12.12 13.52 -5.36
CA ALA A 262 12.75 14.84 -5.47
C ALA A 262 14.30 14.77 -5.44
N LEU A 263 14.88 13.82 -4.70
CA LEU A 263 16.33 13.64 -4.63
C LEU A 263 16.97 13.14 -5.93
N GLY A 264 16.17 12.67 -6.89
CA GLY A 264 16.66 12.32 -8.23
C GLY A 264 17.11 13.53 -9.06
N ASP A 265 16.66 14.74 -8.69
CA ASP A 265 17.09 16.03 -9.24
C ASP A 265 17.13 16.07 -10.79
N GLY A 266 16.18 15.41 -11.44
CA GLY A 266 16.12 15.29 -12.89
C GLY A 266 17.21 14.44 -13.54
N LYS A 267 18.11 13.82 -12.75
CA LYS A 267 19.22 13.00 -13.23
C LYS A 267 18.89 11.50 -13.34
N ILE A 268 17.93 11.03 -12.54
CA ILE A 268 17.44 9.64 -12.58
C ILE A 268 16.21 9.54 -13.46
N GLU A 269 16.17 8.54 -14.32
CA GLU A 269 14.99 8.25 -15.15
C GLU A 269 13.75 7.95 -14.29
N LEU A 270 12.62 8.52 -14.69
CA LEU A 270 11.36 8.37 -14.00
C LEU A 270 10.33 7.64 -14.86
N PHE A 271 9.53 6.83 -14.21
CA PHE A 271 8.33 6.25 -14.80
C PHE A 271 7.23 7.32 -14.94
N ARG A 272 6.20 7.05 -15.74
CA ARG A 272 5.11 8.00 -16.08
C ARG A 272 4.39 8.65 -14.89
N ASN A 273 4.42 8.03 -13.72
CA ASN A 273 3.83 8.57 -12.48
C ASN A 273 4.83 9.27 -11.57
N GLY A 274 6.08 9.43 -12.01
CA GLY A 274 7.16 10.06 -11.26
C GLY A 274 7.96 9.12 -10.35
N ALA A 275 7.70 7.80 -10.32
CA ALA A 275 8.52 6.84 -9.60
C ALA A 275 9.89 6.67 -10.27
N PHE A 276 10.93 6.42 -9.49
CA PHE A 276 12.22 6.01 -10.05
C PHE A 276 12.07 4.76 -10.91
N LEU A 277 12.48 4.84 -12.16
CA LEU A 277 12.52 3.69 -13.04
C LEU A 277 13.71 2.82 -12.64
N VAL A 278 13.42 1.56 -12.30
CA VAL A 278 14.44 0.59 -11.93
C VAL A 278 14.29 -0.70 -12.72
N ASN A 279 15.41 -1.41 -12.88
CA ASN A 279 15.43 -2.76 -13.44
C ASN A 279 15.07 -3.82 -12.39
N LYS A 280 15.09 -5.11 -12.77
CA LYS A 280 14.80 -6.22 -11.84
C LYS A 280 15.81 -6.38 -10.70
N LYS A 281 16.96 -5.70 -10.76
CA LYS A 281 17.98 -5.67 -9.72
C LYS A 281 17.80 -4.51 -8.75
N GLN A 282 16.78 -3.68 -8.94
CA GLN A 282 16.50 -2.42 -8.26
C GLN A 282 17.52 -1.32 -8.54
N GLU A 283 18.28 -1.42 -9.63
CA GLU A 283 19.22 -0.39 -10.09
C GLU A 283 18.46 0.70 -10.85
N THR A 284 18.81 1.95 -10.59
CA THR A 284 18.33 3.12 -11.35
C THR A 284 19.17 3.32 -12.62
N SER A 285 18.91 4.39 -13.36
CA SER A 285 19.72 4.81 -14.51
C SER A 285 21.13 5.30 -14.14
N ILE A 286 21.39 5.56 -12.86
CA ILE A 286 22.72 5.95 -12.37
C ILE A 286 23.40 4.74 -11.71
N LYS A 287 24.63 4.47 -12.14
CA LYS A 287 25.45 3.37 -11.59
C LYS A 287 25.63 3.50 -10.08
N ASP A 288 25.55 2.38 -9.35
CA ASP A 288 25.67 2.29 -7.90
C ASP A 288 24.54 3.00 -7.12
N VAL A 289 23.46 3.39 -7.81
CA VAL A 289 22.29 4.01 -7.20
C VAL A 289 21.08 3.11 -7.39
N TYR A 290 20.45 2.73 -6.29
CA TYR A 290 19.29 1.83 -6.21
C TYR A 290 18.06 2.59 -5.73
N ALA A 291 16.87 2.11 -6.05
CA ALA A 291 15.62 2.63 -5.48
C ALA A 291 14.65 1.48 -5.16
N ILE A 292 13.99 1.57 -4.00
CA ILE A 292 13.17 0.52 -3.42
C ILE A 292 11.89 1.05 -2.76
N GLY A 293 10.88 0.21 -2.62
CA GLY A 293 9.61 0.58 -2.01
C GLY A 293 8.81 1.54 -2.89
N ASP A 294 7.95 2.34 -2.24
CA ASP A 294 6.98 3.19 -2.93
C ASP A 294 7.59 4.33 -3.78
N CYS A 295 8.88 4.60 -3.70
CA CYS A 295 9.52 5.57 -4.59
C CYS A 295 9.94 4.97 -5.94
N ALA A 296 9.89 3.64 -6.10
CA ALA A 296 10.42 2.91 -7.24
C ALA A 296 9.36 2.07 -7.95
N THR A 297 9.65 1.73 -9.21
CA THR A 297 8.86 0.78 -10.00
C THR A 297 9.17 -0.67 -9.60
N VAL A 298 8.34 -1.60 -10.08
CA VAL A 298 8.49 -3.05 -9.95
C VAL A 298 8.21 -3.72 -11.29
N TYR A 299 8.69 -4.95 -11.47
CA TYR A 299 8.26 -5.77 -12.59
C TYR A 299 6.95 -6.47 -12.23
N ASP A 300 5.91 -6.23 -13.03
CA ASP A 300 4.56 -6.80 -12.85
C ASP A 300 4.41 -8.03 -13.75
N ASN A 301 4.31 -9.21 -13.15
CA ASN A 301 4.21 -10.46 -13.88
C ASN A 301 2.89 -10.61 -14.66
N ALA A 302 1.80 -9.99 -14.18
CA ALA A 302 0.52 -10.04 -14.86
C ALA A 302 0.48 -9.16 -16.11
N VAL A 303 1.25 -8.05 -16.10
CA VAL A 303 1.44 -7.17 -17.26
C VAL A 303 2.59 -7.66 -18.16
N GLY A 304 3.58 -8.32 -17.58
CA GLY A 304 4.81 -8.74 -18.26
C GLY A 304 5.80 -7.60 -18.51
N ASP A 305 5.68 -6.49 -17.76
CA ASP A 305 6.49 -5.29 -17.94
C ASP A 305 6.64 -4.51 -16.60
N THR A 306 7.45 -3.45 -16.65
CA THR A 306 7.60 -2.52 -15.53
C THR A 306 6.30 -1.77 -15.25
N ASN A 307 5.94 -1.73 -13.97
CA ASN A 307 4.74 -1.06 -13.47
C ASN A 307 5.01 -0.40 -12.10
N TYR A 308 4.01 0.31 -11.59
CA TYR A 308 4.05 0.89 -10.25
C TYR A 308 2.98 0.25 -9.37
N ILE A 309 3.42 -0.44 -8.31
CA ILE A 309 2.55 -1.13 -7.34
C ILE A 309 3.09 -0.88 -5.94
N ALA A 310 2.58 0.15 -5.28
CA ALA A 310 2.98 0.55 -3.93
C ALA A 310 2.25 -0.30 -2.87
N LEU A 311 2.92 -1.31 -2.36
CA LEU A 311 2.46 -2.20 -1.30
C LEU A 311 3.61 -2.49 -0.33
N ALA A 312 3.34 -2.56 0.97
CA ALA A 312 4.34 -2.83 2.00
C ALA A 312 5.10 -4.14 1.75
N SER A 313 4.41 -5.19 1.28
CA SER A 313 5.03 -6.46 0.92
C SER A 313 5.99 -6.35 -0.28
N ASN A 314 5.69 -5.49 -1.25
CA ASN A 314 6.59 -5.21 -2.37
C ASN A 314 7.78 -4.36 -1.91
N ALA A 315 7.55 -3.41 -1.00
CA ALA A 315 8.62 -2.62 -0.41
C ALA A 315 9.67 -3.51 0.27
N VAL A 316 9.25 -4.48 1.07
CA VAL A 316 10.15 -5.47 1.69
C VAL A 316 10.91 -6.26 0.63
N ARG A 317 10.23 -6.83 -0.40
CA ARG A 317 10.87 -7.63 -1.46
C ARG A 317 11.90 -6.83 -2.24
N THR A 318 11.58 -5.60 -2.63
CA THR A 318 12.54 -4.72 -3.33
C THR A 318 13.74 -4.39 -2.45
N GLY A 319 13.53 -4.20 -1.13
CA GLY A 319 14.59 -4.03 -0.15
C GLY A 319 15.54 -5.22 -0.09
N LEU A 320 15.00 -6.45 -0.09
CA LEU A 320 15.83 -7.67 -0.08
C LEU A 320 16.68 -7.79 -1.36
N VAL A 321 16.11 -7.50 -2.53
CA VAL A 321 16.83 -7.57 -3.82
C VAL A 321 17.96 -6.54 -3.86
N ALA A 322 17.66 -5.28 -3.51
CA ALA A 322 18.68 -4.22 -3.46
C ALA A 322 19.78 -4.51 -2.45
N ALA A 323 19.44 -5.07 -1.29
CA ALA A 323 20.41 -5.46 -0.27
C ALA A 323 21.45 -6.47 -0.79
N LEU A 324 20.99 -7.48 -1.51
CA LEU A 324 21.87 -8.51 -2.06
C LEU A 324 22.77 -7.97 -3.18
N ASN A 325 22.26 -7.07 -4.01
CA ASN A 325 23.02 -6.46 -5.10
C ASN A 325 23.94 -5.32 -4.62
N ALA A 326 23.52 -4.54 -3.64
CA ALA A 326 24.35 -3.46 -3.10
C ALA A 326 25.38 -3.93 -2.08
N GLY A 327 25.06 -4.95 -1.26
CA GLY A 327 25.91 -5.40 -0.17
C GLY A 327 27.03 -6.36 -0.56
N GLY A 328 26.95 -7.00 -1.72
CA GLY A 328 27.89 -8.04 -2.15
C GLY A 328 28.54 -7.78 -3.49
N ASP A 329 29.65 -8.49 -3.72
CA ASP A 329 30.36 -8.55 -5.01
C ASP A 329 30.10 -9.90 -5.73
N GLY A 330 29.09 -10.65 -5.25
CA GLY A 330 28.77 -12.00 -5.72
C GLY A 330 27.74 -12.02 -6.86
N ASP A 331 27.00 -13.14 -6.94
CA ASP A 331 25.98 -13.33 -7.95
C ASP A 331 24.88 -12.26 -7.88
N VAL A 332 24.54 -11.73 -9.02
CA VAL A 332 23.47 -10.74 -9.16
C VAL A 332 22.11 -11.38 -8.94
N VAL A 333 21.28 -10.78 -8.09
CA VAL A 333 19.93 -11.24 -7.79
C VAL A 333 18.90 -10.39 -8.53
N GLU A 334 18.02 -11.05 -9.27
CA GLU A 334 16.89 -10.39 -9.92
C GLU A 334 15.58 -10.66 -9.16
N SER A 335 14.72 -9.67 -9.13
CA SER A 335 13.36 -9.83 -8.63
C SER A 335 12.60 -10.85 -9.47
N ALA A 336 11.89 -11.77 -8.84
CA ALA A 336 10.93 -12.65 -9.52
C ALA A 336 9.70 -11.91 -10.08
N GLY A 337 9.61 -10.62 -9.85
CA GLY A 337 8.43 -9.82 -10.14
C GLY A 337 7.37 -9.90 -9.05
N VAL A 338 6.28 -9.16 -9.26
CA VAL A 338 5.14 -9.08 -8.33
C VAL A 338 3.83 -9.13 -9.10
N GLN A 339 2.71 -9.36 -8.38
CA GLN A 339 1.38 -9.41 -8.98
C GLN A 339 0.41 -8.44 -8.29
N GLY A 340 0.87 -7.66 -7.32
CA GLY A 340 0.03 -6.74 -6.56
C GLY A 340 -0.98 -7.44 -5.64
N SER A 341 -0.58 -8.59 -5.06
CA SER A 341 -1.44 -9.31 -4.11
C SER A 341 -1.74 -8.45 -2.89
N ASN A 342 -3.01 -8.31 -2.57
CA ASN A 342 -3.51 -7.43 -1.52
C ASN A 342 -4.79 -7.99 -0.91
N GLY A 343 -5.19 -7.45 0.24
CA GLY A 343 -6.42 -7.84 0.93
C GLY A 343 -6.92 -6.73 1.85
N ILE A 344 -8.23 -6.71 2.09
CA ILE A 344 -8.91 -5.80 3.01
C ILE A 344 -9.93 -6.59 3.85
N CYS A 345 -10.07 -6.18 5.10
CA CYS A 345 -11.11 -6.70 6.00
C CYS A 345 -11.82 -5.51 6.62
N ILE A 346 -13.11 -5.36 6.33
CA ILE A 346 -13.98 -4.30 6.89
C ILE A 346 -15.13 -4.98 7.60
N TYR A 347 -15.26 -4.76 8.89
CA TYR A 347 -16.09 -5.53 9.80
C TYR A 347 -15.81 -7.03 9.65
N ASP A 348 -16.71 -7.80 9.08
CA ASP A 348 -16.55 -9.24 8.84
C ASP A 348 -16.31 -9.59 7.36
N LEU A 349 -16.47 -8.64 6.44
CA LEU A 349 -16.23 -8.86 5.01
C LEU A 349 -14.72 -8.81 4.71
N LYS A 350 -14.19 -9.92 4.26
CA LYS A 350 -12.81 -10.08 3.77
C LYS A 350 -12.80 -10.15 2.25
N MET A 351 -11.94 -9.37 1.65
CA MET A 351 -11.74 -9.37 0.20
C MET A 351 -10.24 -9.42 -0.09
N VAL A 352 -9.84 -10.27 -1.02
CA VAL A 352 -8.45 -10.41 -1.47
C VAL A 352 -8.37 -10.41 -2.98
N SER A 353 -7.30 -9.84 -3.53
CA SER A 353 -7.08 -9.84 -4.98
C SER A 353 -5.59 -9.97 -5.33
N THR A 354 -5.33 -10.42 -6.55
CA THR A 354 -3.98 -10.48 -7.13
C THR A 354 -4.06 -10.37 -8.65
N GLY A 355 -3.05 -9.78 -9.26
CA GLY A 355 -3.00 -9.59 -10.71
C GLY A 355 -3.96 -8.50 -11.21
N LEU A 356 -4.53 -8.73 -12.37
CA LEU A 356 -5.34 -7.75 -13.09
C LEU A 356 -6.84 -7.98 -12.84
N THR A 357 -7.58 -6.89 -12.65
CA THR A 357 -9.04 -6.89 -12.85
C THR A 357 -9.36 -7.06 -14.34
N LEU A 358 -10.59 -7.43 -14.68
CA LEU A 358 -11.01 -7.57 -16.08
C LEU A 358 -10.77 -6.27 -16.86
N GLU A 359 -11.12 -5.13 -16.26
CA GLU A 359 -10.95 -3.83 -16.90
C GLU A 359 -9.47 -3.50 -17.13
N LYS A 360 -8.61 -3.73 -16.13
CA LYS A 360 -7.16 -3.54 -16.28
C LYS A 360 -6.57 -4.46 -17.35
N ALA A 361 -6.94 -5.74 -17.36
CA ALA A 361 -6.46 -6.68 -18.36
C ALA A 361 -6.79 -6.21 -19.79
N LYS A 362 -8.01 -5.74 -20.02
CA LYS A 362 -8.41 -5.16 -21.31
C LYS A 362 -7.63 -3.88 -21.64
N ARG A 363 -7.37 -3.00 -20.68
CA ARG A 363 -6.55 -1.79 -20.88
C ARG A 363 -5.09 -2.12 -21.28
N PHE A 364 -4.56 -3.22 -20.76
CA PHE A 364 -3.24 -3.73 -21.15
C PHE A 364 -3.23 -4.53 -22.45
N GLY A 365 -4.36 -4.63 -23.16
CA GLY A 365 -4.47 -5.23 -24.48
C GLY A 365 -4.70 -6.73 -24.49
N TYR A 366 -4.99 -7.35 -23.35
CA TYR A 366 -5.36 -8.77 -23.29
C TYR A 366 -6.76 -9.02 -23.84
N ASN A 367 -6.96 -10.13 -24.53
CA ASN A 367 -8.28 -10.67 -24.85
C ASN A 367 -8.87 -11.37 -23.61
N ALA A 368 -9.06 -10.56 -22.54
CA ALA A 368 -9.41 -11.06 -21.24
C ALA A 368 -10.88 -11.44 -21.12
N VAL A 369 -11.13 -12.59 -20.53
CA VAL A 369 -12.42 -13.13 -20.15
C VAL A 369 -12.40 -13.54 -18.67
N VAL A 370 -13.59 -13.85 -18.13
CA VAL A 370 -13.72 -14.21 -16.72
C VAL A 370 -14.49 -15.51 -16.54
N THR A 371 -14.21 -16.18 -15.43
CA THR A 371 -15.09 -17.17 -14.83
C THR A 371 -15.37 -16.75 -13.39
N GLU A 372 -16.61 -17.00 -12.96
CA GLU A 372 -17.09 -16.65 -11.61
C GLU A 372 -17.76 -17.87 -10.98
N TYR A 373 -17.62 -17.98 -9.66
CA TYR A 373 -18.30 -19.01 -8.90
C TYR A 373 -18.63 -18.48 -7.51
N THR A 374 -19.73 -18.97 -6.96
CA THR A 374 -20.15 -18.62 -5.60
C THR A 374 -20.73 -19.86 -4.95
N ASP A 375 -20.23 -20.21 -3.77
CA ASP A 375 -20.70 -21.37 -3.00
C ASP A 375 -20.29 -21.22 -1.53
N LEU A 376 -20.85 -22.08 -0.66
CA LEU A 376 -20.39 -22.20 0.72
C LEU A 376 -18.94 -22.74 0.76
N GLN A 377 -18.15 -22.25 1.71
CA GLN A 377 -16.78 -22.71 1.94
C GLN A 377 -16.72 -24.22 2.27
N LYS A 378 -17.62 -24.66 3.14
CA LYS A 378 -17.67 -26.03 3.67
C LYS A 378 -18.97 -26.72 3.22
N PRO A 379 -19.08 -28.05 3.36
CA PRO A 379 -20.33 -28.75 3.08
C PRO A 379 -21.49 -28.23 3.93
N GLU A 380 -22.71 -28.33 3.41
CA GLU A 380 -23.94 -27.81 4.02
C GLU A 380 -24.22 -28.41 5.41
N PHE A 381 -23.73 -29.61 5.70
CA PHE A 381 -23.88 -30.24 7.01
C PHE A 381 -22.99 -29.63 8.10
N ILE A 382 -22.08 -28.72 7.75
CA ILE A 382 -21.39 -27.85 8.69
C ILE A 382 -22.24 -26.62 8.90
N GLU A 383 -23.01 -26.61 10.00
CA GLU A 383 -24.05 -25.61 10.25
C GLU A 383 -23.52 -24.31 10.85
N HIS A 384 -22.25 -24.28 11.32
CA HIS A 384 -21.64 -23.13 11.98
C HIS A 384 -20.38 -22.71 11.26
N ASP A 385 -20.11 -21.39 11.25
CA ASP A 385 -18.93 -20.80 10.63
C ASP A 385 -18.71 -21.31 9.20
N ASN A 386 -19.77 -21.31 8.40
CA ASN A 386 -19.77 -21.74 7.03
C ASN A 386 -20.43 -20.68 6.15
N HIS A 387 -19.61 -19.81 5.59
CA HIS A 387 -20.06 -18.66 4.82
C HIS A 387 -19.83 -18.86 3.33
N GLU A 388 -20.57 -18.10 2.55
CA GLU A 388 -20.43 -18.05 1.11
C GLU A 388 -19.07 -17.44 0.72
N VAL A 389 -18.44 -18.03 -0.29
CA VAL A 389 -17.24 -17.52 -0.95
C VAL A 389 -17.59 -17.20 -2.38
N LYS A 390 -17.36 -15.94 -2.77
CA LYS A 390 -17.44 -15.49 -4.15
C LYS A 390 -16.03 -15.38 -4.71
N ILE A 391 -15.80 -16.01 -5.87
CA ILE A 391 -14.53 -15.94 -6.59
C ILE A 391 -14.75 -15.51 -8.04
N LYS A 392 -13.81 -14.72 -8.57
CA LYS A 392 -13.69 -14.37 -9.98
C LYS A 392 -12.25 -14.58 -10.41
N ILE A 393 -12.06 -15.26 -11.54
CA ILE A 393 -10.76 -15.46 -12.18
C ILE A 393 -10.76 -14.75 -13.53
N VAL A 394 -9.77 -13.90 -13.77
CA VAL A 394 -9.51 -13.25 -15.04
C VAL A 394 -8.43 -14.04 -15.78
N TYR A 395 -8.67 -14.40 -17.02
CA TYR A 395 -7.70 -15.13 -17.85
C TYR A 395 -7.75 -14.67 -19.31
N ASP A 396 -6.66 -14.86 -20.03
CA ASP A 396 -6.61 -14.57 -21.45
C ASP A 396 -7.32 -15.66 -22.26
N LYS A 397 -8.20 -15.26 -23.15
CA LYS A 397 -9.06 -16.19 -23.90
C LYS A 397 -8.29 -17.16 -24.78
N GLU A 398 -7.19 -16.71 -25.39
CA GLU A 398 -6.45 -17.50 -26.37
C GLU A 398 -5.40 -18.39 -25.69
N SER A 399 -4.55 -17.81 -24.85
CA SER A 399 -3.49 -18.55 -24.15
C SER A 399 -4.02 -19.33 -22.94
N ARG A 400 -5.21 -19.00 -22.45
CA ARG A 400 -5.84 -19.56 -21.25
C ARG A 400 -5.08 -19.28 -19.94
N VAL A 401 -4.03 -18.43 -20.01
CA VAL A 401 -3.21 -18.05 -18.86
C VAL A 401 -3.99 -17.16 -17.90
N ILE A 402 -3.86 -17.45 -16.61
CA ILE A 402 -4.48 -16.67 -15.52
C ILE A 402 -3.77 -15.32 -15.41
N LEU A 403 -4.56 -14.24 -15.42
CA LEU A 403 -4.10 -12.85 -15.35
C LEU A 403 -4.44 -12.19 -14.01
N GLY A 404 -5.45 -12.69 -13.31
CA GLY A 404 -5.88 -12.14 -12.04
C GLY A 404 -6.95 -12.97 -11.34
N ALA A 405 -7.11 -12.71 -10.04
CA ALA A 405 -8.19 -13.31 -9.25
C ALA A 405 -8.65 -12.36 -8.14
N GLN A 406 -9.93 -12.48 -7.78
CA GLN A 406 -10.59 -11.75 -6.70
C GLN A 406 -11.44 -12.73 -5.91
N ILE A 407 -11.36 -12.67 -4.58
CA ILE A 407 -12.15 -13.53 -3.69
C ILE A 407 -12.75 -12.66 -2.57
N ALA A 408 -14.02 -12.92 -2.23
CA ALA A 408 -14.70 -12.25 -1.13
C ALA A 408 -15.46 -13.27 -0.27
N SER A 409 -15.38 -13.15 1.05
CA SER A 409 -16.10 -13.97 2.01
C SER A 409 -16.07 -13.34 3.41
N LYS A 410 -16.90 -13.88 4.31
CA LYS A 410 -16.71 -13.71 5.76
C LYS A 410 -15.70 -14.71 6.36
N GLU A 411 -15.40 -15.79 5.64
CA GLU A 411 -14.33 -16.73 6.00
C GLU A 411 -12.94 -16.11 5.81
N ASP A 412 -11.92 -16.68 6.44
CA ASP A 412 -10.53 -16.35 6.12
C ASP A 412 -10.12 -17.06 4.81
N ILE A 413 -10.11 -16.27 3.73
CA ILE A 413 -9.77 -16.70 2.38
C ILE A 413 -8.37 -16.22 1.96
N SER A 414 -7.63 -15.59 2.89
CA SER A 414 -6.40 -14.87 2.57
C SER A 414 -5.33 -15.75 1.93
N MET A 415 -5.16 -16.99 2.40
CA MET A 415 -4.17 -17.91 1.84
C MET A 415 -4.53 -18.41 0.44
N GLY A 416 -5.81 -18.47 0.09
CA GLY A 416 -6.27 -18.90 -1.24
C GLY A 416 -5.77 -18.02 -2.37
N ILE A 417 -5.59 -16.72 -2.13
CA ILE A 417 -5.12 -15.77 -3.16
C ILE A 417 -3.64 -16.02 -3.55
N HIS A 418 -2.84 -16.58 -2.67
CA HIS A 418 -1.43 -16.84 -2.95
C HIS A 418 -1.22 -17.93 -3.99
N LEU A 419 -2.16 -18.88 -4.13
CA LEU A 419 -2.17 -19.84 -5.23
C LEU A 419 -2.26 -19.11 -6.59
N PHE A 420 -3.12 -18.10 -6.69
CA PHE A 420 -3.26 -17.29 -7.90
C PHE A 420 -2.05 -16.40 -8.15
N SER A 421 -1.44 -15.86 -7.09
CA SER A 421 -0.20 -15.11 -7.22
C SER A 421 0.90 -15.96 -7.86
N LEU A 422 1.10 -17.19 -7.40
CA LEU A 422 2.04 -18.13 -8.00
C LEU A 422 1.61 -18.54 -9.41
N ALA A 423 0.31 -18.80 -9.62
CA ALA A 423 -0.21 -19.16 -10.94
C ALA A 423 0.07 -18.10 -12.01
N ILE A 424 -0.07 -16.81 -11.67
CA ILE A 424 0.25 -15.70 -12.57
C ILE A 424 1.76 -15.65 -12.86
N GLN A 425 2.59 -15.75 -11.82
CA GLN A 425 4.04 -15.74 -11.95
C GLN A 425 4.54 -16.86 -12.89
N GLU A 426 3.99 -18.06 -12.72
CA GLU A 426 4.36 -19.26 -13.50
C GLU A 426 3.52 -19.46 -14.78
N LYS A 427 2.69 -18.48 -15.14
CA LYS A 427 1.83 -18.49 -16.35
C LYS A 427 0.97 -19.76 -16.45
N VAL A 428 0.37 -20.16 -15.31
CA VAL A 428 -0.50 -21.32 -15.22
C VAL A 428 -1.80 -21.06 -15.98
N THR A 429 -2.28 -22.05 -16.74
CA THR A 429 -3.57 -21.95 -17.43
C THR A 429 -4.73 -22.34 -16.54
N ILE A 430 -5.94 -21.91 -16.92
CA ILE A 430 -7.16 -22.20 -16.16
C ILE A 430 -7.43 -23.72 -16.06
N GLU A 431 -7.08 -24.50 -17.09
CA GLU A 431 -7.23 -25.96 -17.11
C GLU A 431 -6.26 -26.65 -16.12
N LYS A 432 -5.02 -26.14 -16.02
CA LYS A 432 -4.05 -26.66 -15.02
C LYS A 432 -4.54 -26.35 -13.60
N LEU A 433 -5.12 -25.17 -13.38
CA LEU A 433 -5.70 -24.81 -12.09
C LEU A 433 -6.85 -25.73 -11.72
N ALA A 434 -7.75 -26.04 -12.68
CA ALA A 434 -8.90 -26.93 -12.47
C ALA A 434 -8.49 -28.34 -12.00
N LEU A 435 -7.28 -28.78 -12.35
CA LEU A 435 -6.75 -30.11 -12.00
C LEU A 435 -5.65 -30.07 -10.91
N THR A 436 -5.46 -28.91 -10.27
CA THR A 436 -4.50 -28.77 -9.17
C THR A 436 -4.91 -29.65 -7.99
N ASP A 437 -3.96 -30.33 -7.38
CA ASP A 437 -4.18 -31.13 -6.18
C ASP A 437 -4.50 -30.22 -4.98
N ILE A 438 -5.81 -30.07 -4.74
CA ILE A 438 -6.34 -29.35 -3.58
C ILE A 438 -7.02 -30.37 -2.67
N PHE A 439 -6.51 -30.53 -1.46
CA PHE A 439 -7.04 -31.51 -0.51
C PHE A 439 -8.49 -31.21 -0.12
N PHE A 440 -9.21 -32.24 0.28
CA PHE A 440 -10.55 -32.17 0.86
C PHE A 440 -10.55 -32.64 2.32
N LEU A 441 -11.14 -31.82 3.18
CA LEU A 441 -11.60 -32.22 4.50
C LEU A 441 -12.80 -31.33 4.86
N PRO A 442 -13.94 -31.89 5.34
CA PRO A 442 -15.17 -31.12 5.60
C PRO A 442 -14.98 -29.90 6.50
N HIS A 443 -14.02 -29.92 7.41
CA HIS A 443 -13.69 -28.80 8.28
C HIS A 443 -13.14 -27.56 7.54
N PHE A 444 -12.65 -27.74 6.33
CA PHE A 444 -11.96 -26.68 5.58
C PHE A 444 -12.64 -26.33 4.26
N ASN A 445 -13.09 -27.33 3.51
CA ASN A 445 -13.64 -27.10 2.18
C ASN A 445 -14.58 -28.23 1.69
N LYS A 446 -15.12 -28.06 0.50
CA LYS A 446 -15.87 -29.07 -0.23
C LYS A 446 -14.94 -29.95 -1.09
N PRO A 447 -15.37 -31.18 -1.49
CA PRO A 447 -14.62 -32.01 -2.46
C PRO A 447 -14.34 -31.28 -3.77
N TYR A 448 -15.31 -30.52 -4.26
CA TYR A 448 -15.18 -29.58 -5.36
C TYR A 448 -15.22 -28.18 -4.76
N ASN A 449 -14.05 -27.67 -4.32
CA ASN A 449 -13.97 -26.37 -3.68
C ASN A 449 -14.21 -25.23 -4.69
N TYR A 450 -14.42 -24.03 -4.18
CA TYR A 450 -14.75 -22.86 -4.99
C TYR A 450 -13.68 -22.52 -6.04
N ILE A 451 -12.38 -22.80 -5.80
CA ILE A 451 -11.27 -22.55 -6.75
C ILE A 451 -11.39 -23.52 -7.94
N THR A 452 -11.53 -24.83 -7.64
CA THR A 452 -11.71 -25.88 -8.66
C THR A 452 -12.95 -25.62 -9.48
N MET A 453 -14.07 -25.30 -8.82
CA MET A 453 -15.35 -25.05 -9.50
C MET A 453 -15.30 -23.80 -10.37
N ALA A 454 -14.68 -22.72 -9.92
CA ALA A 454 -14.47 -21.53 -10.74
C ALA A 454 -13.64 -21.85 -11.99
N ALA A 455 -12.57 -22.63 -11.85
CA ALA A 455 -11.73 -23.02 -12.98
C ALA A 455 -12.48 -23.96 -13.96
N LEU A 456 -13.23 -24.94 -13.48
CA LEU A 456 -14.04 -25.84 -14.29
C LEU A 456 -15.21 -25.14 -15.01
N SER A 457 -15.70 -24.03 -14.47
CA SER A 457 -16.76 -23.23 -15.07
C SER A 457 -16.28 -22.30 -16.19
N ALA A 458 -14.97 -22.25 -16.44
CA ALA A 458 -14.41 -21.45 -17.52
C ALA A 458 -14.87 -21.96 -18.87
N LYS A 459 -15.49 -21.08 -19.68
CA LYS A 459 -15.96 -21.41 -21.03
C LYS A 459 -14.81 -21.41 -22.03
N GLU A 460 -14.95 -22.18 -23.09
CA GLU A 460 -14.03 -22.22 -24.22
C GLU A 460 -13.98 -20.89 -24.99
#